data_8fe8217f20fbc7dd348b8515f5a87242
#
_entry.id   8fe8217f20fbc7dd348b8515f5a87242
#
_cell.length_a   1.000
_cell.length_b   1.000
_cell.length_c   1.000
_cell.angle_alpha   90.00
_cell.angle_beta   90.00
_cell.angle_gamma   90.00
#
_symmetry.space_group_name_H-M   'P 1'
#
loop_
_entity.id
_entity.type
_entity.pdbx_description
1 polymer ?
#
loop_
_entity_poly.entity_id
_entity_poly.type
_entity_poly.pdbx_seq_one_letter_code
_entity_poly.pdbx_strand_id
1 'polypeptide(L)'
;AGCPDMNIQVKYVPGTFELSLGAQFFAEYTDVDAVIALGCVIQGDTRHFDFICQGVTQGITQLQIQWNMPIAFGVLTVGDMQQALDRCGGRHGNKGDEAAATAINMVKLQIDMEAASPDHEPDRRNIN
;
A
#
# COMPACT_ATOMS: atom_id res chain seq x y z
N ALA A 1 14.60 -2.69 6.25
CA ALA A 1 15.08 -1.95 5.08
C ALA A 1 15.82 -0.65 5.44
N GLY A 2 16.11 -0.43 6.71
CA GLY A 2 16.91 0.70 7.18
C GLY A 2 16.18 2.03 7.30
N CYS A 3 14.86 2.05 7.15
CA CYS A 3 14.07 3.26 7.37
C CYS A 3 14.00 3.55 8.88
N PRO A 4 14.37 4.75 9.35
CA PRO A 4 14.27 5.09 10.77
C PRO A 4 12.83 5.04 11.25
N ASP A 5 12.62 4.57 12.48
CA ASP A 5 11.27 4.46 13.07
C ASP A 5 10.53 5.80 13.11
N MET A 6 11.24 6.90 13.32
CA MET A 6 10.65 8.26 13.33
C MET A 6 10.03 8.65 11.98
N ASN A 7 10.41 7.98 10.90
CA ASN A 7 9.88 8.21 9.55
C ASN A 7 8.74 7.26 9.20
N ILE A 8 8.31 6.43 10.12
CA ILE A 8 7.24 5.45 9.93
C ILE A 8 6.05 5.82 10.81
N GLN A 9 4.91 6.05 10.18
CA GLN A 9 3.64 6.27 10.87
C GLN A 9 2.76 5.05 10.67
N VAL A 10 2.19 4.52 11.74
CA VAL A 10 1.28 3.36 11.66
C VAL A 10 -0.10 3.78 12.13
N LYS A 11 -1.10 3.53 11.30
CA LYS A 11 -2.50 3.75 11.61
C LYS A 11 -3.30 2.49 11.31
N TYR A 12 -4.35 2.28 12.06
CA TYR A 12 -5.22 1.12 11.92
C TYR A 12 -6.57 1.55 11.40
N VAL A 13 -7.15 0.71 10.54
CA VAL A 13 -8.51 0.87 10.02
C VAL A 13 -9.37 -0.31 10.48
N PRO A 14 -10.71 -0.18 10.50
CA PRO A 14 -11.58 -1.24 11.01
C PRO A 14 -11.47 -2.56 10.25
N GLY A 15 -11.23 -2.52 8.96
CA GLY A 15 -11.10 -3.73 8.15
C GLY A 15 -10.39 -3.45 6.84
N THR A 16 -10.14 -4.51 6.06
CA THR A 16 -9.41 -4.40 4.78
C THR A 16 -10.10 -3.48 3.79
N PHE A 17 -11.42 -3.46 3.77
CA PHE A 17 -12.20 -2.61 2.86
C PHE A 17 -11.91 -1.12 3.07
N GLU A 18 -11.56 -0.70 4.28
CA GLU A 18 -11.28 0.69 4.63
C GLU A 18 -9.84 1.11 4.36
N LEU A 19 -8.99 0.21 3.87
CA LEU A 19 -7.58 0.52 3.56
C LEU A 19 -7.45 1.60 2.49
N SER A 20 -8.31 1.61 1.50
CA SER A 20 -8.27 2.63 0.43
C SER A 20 -8.47 4.02 1.00
N LEU A 21 -9.49 4.22 1.84
CA LEU A 21 -9.72 5.53 2.46
C LEU A 21 -8.61 5.89 3.46
N GLY A 22 -8.12 4.92 4.22
CA GLY A 22 -6.97 5.14 5.12
C GLY A 22 -5.73 5.58 4.37
N ALA A 23 -5.45 4.98 3.22
CA ALA A 23 -4.34 5.39 2.35
C ALA A 23 -4.56 6.80 1.81
N GLN A 24 -5.78 7.14 1.42
CA GLN A 24 -6.12 8.50 0.99
C GLN A 24 -5.89 9.53 2.10
N PHE A 25 -6.22 9.20 3.33
CA PHE A 25 -5.96 10.08 4.47
C PHE A 25 -4.47 10.39 4.62
N PHE A 26 -3.61 9.41 4.46
CA PHE A 26 -2.17 9.65 4.45
C PHE A 26 -1.75 10.57 3.31
N ALA A 27 -2.27 10.35 2.12
CA ALA A 27 -1.94 11.18 0.95
C ALA A 27 -2.43 12.62 1.13
N GLU A 28 -3.61 12.80 1.70
CA GLU A 28 -4.27 14.10 1.82
C GLU A 28 -3.79 14.91 3.01
N TYR A 29 -3.57 14.27 4.16
CA TYR A 29 -3.32 14.95 5.43
C TYR A 29 -1.89 14.87 5.91
N THR A 30 -1.01 14.18 5.20
CA THR A 30 0.41 14.05 5.57
C THR A 30 1.29 14.26 4.36
N ASP A 31 2.58 14.35 4.59
CA ASP A 31 3.60 14.50 3.55
C ASP A 31 4.40 13.22 3.31
N VAL A 32 3.82 12.06 3.61
CA VAL A 32 4.49 10.78 3.38
C VAL A 32 4.84 10.57 1.90
N ASP A 33 5.94 9.88 1.66
CA ASP A 33 6.39 9.57 0.30
C ASP A 33 5.77 8.31 -0.27
N ALA A 34 5.30 7.42 0.57
CA ALA A 34 4.64 6.17 0.19
C ALA A 34 3.75 5.67 1.31
N VAL A 35 2.81 4.83 0.96
CA VAL A 35 1.94 4.12 1.91
C VAL A 35 2.10 2.62 1.69
N ILE A 36 2.08 1.87 2.77
CA ILE A 36 2.01 0.42 2.73
C ILE A 36 0.66 0.00 3.32
N ALA A 37 -0.18 -0.61 2.49
CA ALA A 37 -1.49 -1.08 2.92
C ALA A 37 -1.41 -2.56 3.27
N LEU A 38 -1.54 -2.88 4.54
CA LEU A 38 -1.47 -4.26 5.05
C LEU A 38 -2.84 -4.72 5.47
N GLY A 39 -3.26 -5.88 4.99
CA GLY A 39 -4.54 -6.46 5.33
C GLY A 39 -4.60 -7.93 4.97
N CYS A 40 -5.70 -8.55 5.37
CA CYS A 40 -5.95 -9.96 5.07
C CYS A 40 -7.44 -10.18 4.89
N VAL A 41 -7.81 -10.82 3.79
CA VAL A 41 -9.19 -11.25 3.54
C VAL A 41 -9.17 -12.75 3.38
N ILE A 42 -9.91 -13.44 4.23
CA ILE A 42 -10.05 -14.89 4.19
C ILE A 42 -11.43 -15.23 3.61
N GLN A 43 -11.44 -16.08 2.59
CA GLN A 43 -12.68 -16.48 1.93
C GLN A 43 -13.63 -17.17 2.90
N GLY A 44 -14.88 -16.68 2.94
CA GLY A 44 -15.97 -17.30 3.69
C GLY A 44 -16.96 -18.02 2.77
N ASP A 45 -18.15 -18.27 3.29
CA ASP A 45 -19.19 -19.04 2.60
C ASP A 45 -19.96 -18.21 1.55
N THR A 46 -19.75 -16.89 1.55
CA THR A 46 -20.50 -15.98 0.67
C THR A 46 -19.57 -15.28 -0.32
N ARG A 47 -20.17 -14.57 -1.28
CA ARG A 47 -19.43 -13.78 -2.27
C ARG A 47 -18.87 -12.48 -1.72
N HIS A 48 -19.06 -12.18 -0.44
CA HIS A 48 -18.52 -11.01 0.23
C HIS A 48 -17.01 -10.87 0.01
N PHE A 49 -16.28 -11.99 0.08
CA PHE A 49 -14.84 -12.05 -0.18
C PHE A 49 -14.47 -11.42 -1.53
N ASP A 50 -15.20 -11.77 -2.60
CA ASP A 50 -14.90 -11.28 -3.94
C ASP A 50 -15.08 -9.76 -4.04
N PHE A 51 -16.16 -9.24 -3.44
CA PHE A 51 -16.44 -7.80 -3.46
C PHE A 51 -15.41 -7.00 -2.66
N ILE A 52 -14.99 -7.51 -1.50
CA ILE A 52 -13.95 -6.86 -0.68
C ILE A 52 -12.61 -6.84 -1.42
N CYS A 53 -12.20 -7.97 -2.02
CA CYS A 53 -10.94 -8.07 -2.75
C CYS A 53 -10.93 -7.14 -3.96
N GLN A 54 -12.01 -7.09 -4.74
CA GLN A 54 -12.13 -6.21 -5.90
C GLN A 54 -12.13 -4.74 -5.47
N GLY A 55 -12.90 -4.40 -4.45
CA GLY A 55 -13.03 -3.04 -3.96
C GLY A 55 -11.71 -2.46 -3.48
N VAL A 56 -10.99 -3.19 -2.64
CA VAL A 56 -9.71 -2.72 -2.10
C VAL A 56 -8.64 -2.66 -3.18
N THR A 57 -8.62 -3.62 -4.10
CA THR A 57 -7.66 -3.65 -5.21
C THR A 57 -7.87 -2.45 -6.13
N GLN A 58 -9.10 -2.20 -6.56
CA GLN A 58 -9.43 -1.07 -7.42
C GLN A 58 -9.19 0.26 -6.72
N GLY A 59 -9.59 0.39 -5.46
CA GLY A 59 -9.42 1.62 -4.69
C GLY A 59 -7.96 2.02 -4.55
N ILE A 60 -7.09 1.08 -4.18
CA ILE A 60 -5.67 1.34 -4.03
C ILE A 60 -5.02 1.65 -5.37
N THR A 61 -5.38 0.92 -6.43
CA THR A 61 -4.88 1.17 -7.78
C THR A 61 -5.20 2.59 -8.23
N GLN A 62 -6.45 3.03 -8.06
CA GLN A 62 -6.87 4.38 -8.44
C GLN A 62 -6.15 5.46 -7.65
N LEU A 63 -5.98 5.26 -6.34
CA LEU A 63 -5.30 6.23 -5.48
C LEU A 63 -3.85 6.45 -5.87
N GLN A 64 -3.12 5.39 -6.19
CA GLN A 64 -1.73 5.51 -6.62
C GLN A 64 -1.60 6.42 -7.84
N ILE A 65 -2.47 6.25 -8.81
CA ILE A 65 -2.45 7.03 -10.04
C ILE A 65 -2.93 8.47 -9.77
N GLN A 66 -3.99 8.63 -9.00
CA GLN A 66 -4.58 9.93 -8.69
C GLN A 66 -3.62 10.83 -7.90
N TRP A 67 -2.95 10.26 -6.90
CA TRP A 67 -2.05 11.01 -6.02
C TRP A 67 -0.59 10.96 -6.46
N ASN A 68 -0.29 10.22 -7.54
CA ASN A 68 1.08 10.03 -8.04
C ASN A 68 2.03 9.64 -6.91
N MET A 69 1.63 8.67 -6.12
CA MET A 69 2.33 8.24 -4.92
C MET A 69 2.28 6.72 -4.81
N PRO A 70 3.41 6.07 -4.50
CA PRO A 70 3.41 4.62 -4.28
C PRO A 70 2.52 4.23 -3.10
N ILE A 71 1.61 3.29 -3.33
CA ILE A 71 0.83 2.64 -2.29
C ILE A 71 1.02 1.14 -2.47
N ALA A 72 1.90 0.55 -1.68
CA ALA A 72 2.22 -0.86 -1.80
C ALA A 72 1.08 -1.72 -1.29
N PHE A 73 0.68 -2.71 -2.08
CA PHE A 73 -0.45 -3.59 -1.80
C PHE A 73 0.05 -4.83 -1.06
N GLY A 74 -0.02 -4.80 0.27
CA GLY A 74 0.33 -5.90 1.15
C GLY A 74 -0.89 -6.62 1.70
N VAL A 75 -1.91 -6.83 0.86
CA VAL A 75 -3.17 -7.46 1.26
C VAL A 75 -3.17 -8.91 0.83
N LEU A 76 -3.34 -9.81 1.80
CA LEU A 76 -3.52 -11.23 1.53
C LEU A 76 -4.99 -11.51 1.20
N THR A 77 -5.23 -12.21 0.10
CA THR A 77 -6.55 -12.66 -0.32
C THR A 77 -6.51 -14.17 -0.46
N VAL A 78 -6.89 -14.86 0.60
CA VAL A 78 -6.62 -16.29 0.75
C VAL A 78 -7.88 -17.09 1.03
N GLY A 79 -7.80 -18.40 0.80
CA GLY A 79 -8.92 -19.31 1.03
C GLY A 79 -9.09 -19.70 2.49
N ASP A 80 -8.01 -19.75 3.26
CA ASP A 80 -8.03 -20.16 4.67
C ASP A 80 -6.90 -19.50 5.47
N MET A 81 -6.95 -19.68 6.79
CA MET A 81 -5.97 -19.11 7.72
C MET A 81 -4.56 -19.65 7.48
N GLN A 82 -4.42 -20.92 7.10
CA GLN A 82 -3.09 -21.49 6.87
C GLN A 82 -2.41 -20.84 5.67
N GLN A 83 -3.15 -20.53 4.61
CA GLN A 83 -2.62 -19.79 3.48
C GLN A 83 -2.14 -18.39 3.89
N ALA A 84 -2.87 -17.74 4.80
CA ALA A 84 -2.46 -16.44 5.33
C ALA A 84 -1.15 -16.56 6.12
N LEU A 85 -1.06 -17.51 7.03
CA LEU A 85 0.14 -17.75 7.83
C LEU A 85 1.34 -18.09 6.97
N ASP A 86 1.16 -18.89 5.93
CA ASP A 86 2.22 -19.26 5.00
C ASP A 86 2.83 -18.06 4.27
N ARG A 87 2.08 -16.95 4.18
CA ARG A 87 2.47 -15.73 3.47
C ARG A 87 2.83 -14.56 4.38
N CYS A 88 2.80 -14.78 5.70
CA CYS A 88 3.19 -13.82 6.73
C CYS A 88 4.51 -14.21 7.42
N GLY A 89 5.48 -14.70 6.66
CA GLY A 89 6.74 -15.20 7.21
C GLY A 89 6.77 -16.71 7.35
N GLY A 90 5.80 -17.43 6.76
CA GLY A 90 5.75 -18.88 6.72
C GLY A 90 6.39 -19.44 5.44
N ARG A 91 5.86 -20.56 4.96
CA ARG A 91 6.49 -21.33 3.86
C ARG A 91 6.46 -20.60 2.50
N HIS A 92 5.60 -19.61 2.31
CA HIS A 92 5.51 -18.81 1.08
C HIS A 92 6.00 -17.38 1.26
N GLY A 93 6.90 -17.13 2.23
CA GLY A 93 7.53 -15.84 2.44
C GLY A 93 6.70 -14.88 3.28
N ASN A 94 6.97 -13.59 3.11
CA ASN A 94 6.32 -12.54 3.89
C ASN A 94 5.85 -11.41 2.98
N LYS A 95 4.54 -11.31 2.81
CA LYS A 95 3.92 -10.31 1.94
C LYS A 95 4.15 -8.88 2.45
N GLY A 96 4.22 -8.69 3.77
CA GLY A 96 4.52 -7.39 4.37
C GLY A 96 5.92 -6.91 4.01
N ASP A 97 6.92 -7.79 4.10
CA ASP A 97 8.29 -7.45 3.70
C ASP A 97 8.37 -7.10 2.22
N GLU A 98 7.69 -7.86 1.37
CA GLU A 98 7.62 -7.59 -0.07
C GLU A 98 6.98 -6.22 -0.36
N ALA A 99 5.89 -5.89 0.34
CA ALA A 99 5.22 -4.60 0.19
C ALA A 99 6.12 -3.44 0.63
N ALA A 100 6.85 -3.60 1.73
CA ALA A 100 7.80 -2.59 2.20
C ALA A 100 8.91 -2.36 1.18
N ALA A 101 9.51 -3.43 0.64
CA ALA A 101 10.53 -3.33 -0.38
C ALA A 101 10.00 -2.66 -1.66
N THR A 102 8.79 -3.00 -2.07
CA THR A 102 8.12 -2.40 -3.22
C THR A 102 7.93 -0.89 -3.03
N ALA A 103 7.45 -0.47 -1.86
CA ALA A 103 7.26 0.95 -1.55
C ALA A 103 8.57 1.74 -1.67
N ILE A 104 9.64 1.23 -1.09
CA ILE A 104 10.96 1.86 -1.13
C ILE A 104 11.48 1.93 -2.55
N ASN A 105 11.38 0.85 -3.31
CA ASN A 105 11.85 0.80 -4.69
C ASN A 105 11.06 1.76 -5.59
N MET A 106 9.76 1.90 -5.38
CA MET A 106 8.93 2.83 -6.17
C MET A 106 9.22 4.29 -5.82
N VAL A 107 9.46 4.61 -4.57
CA VAL A 107 9.90 5.97 -4.18
C VAL A 107 11.23 6.29 -4.82
N LYS A 108 12.17 5.37 -4.80
CA LYS A 108 13.48 5.53 -5.43
C LYS A 108 13.37 5.76 -6.93
N LEU A 109 12.54 4.96 -7.61
CA LEU A 109 12.27 5.14 -9.02
C LEU A 109 11.67 6.52 -9.31
N GLN A 110 10.71 6.95 -8.51
CA GLN A 110 10.07 8.26 -8.66
C GLN A 110 11.08 9.40 -8.55
N ILE A 111 11.97 9.34 -7.56
CA ILE A 111 13.02 10.33 -7.37
C ILE A 111 13.95 10.36 -8.59
N ASP A 112 14.36 9.20 -9.09
CA ASP A 112 15.22 9.10 -10.26
C ASP A 112 14.56 9.67 -11.52
N MET A 113 13.26 9.39 -11.71
CA MET A 113 12.51 9.91 -12.85
C MET A 113 12.31 11.42 -12.77
N GLU A 114 12.02 11.96 -11.59
CA GLU A 114 11.88 13.39 -11.37
C GLU A 114 13.18 14.12 -11.66
N ALA A 115 14.30 13.60 -11.18
CA ALA A 115 15.62 14.20 -11.40
C ALA A 115 16.03 14.20 -12.87
N ALA A 116 15.57 13.22 -13.65
CA ALA A 116 15.89 13.11 -15.08
C ALA A 116 14.95 13.94 -15.97
N SER A 117 13.87 14.51 -15.43
CA SER A 117 12.87 15.26 -16.19
C SER A 117 13.22 16.75 -16.19
N PRO A 118 13.60 17.35 -17.34
CA PRO A 118 13.99 18.76 -17.40
C PRO A 118 12.82 19.73 -17.19
N ASP A 119 11.59 19.28 -17.43
CA ASP A 119 10.37 20.09 -17.34
C ASP A 119 9.55 19.80 -16.10
N HIS A 120 10.09 19.00 -15.18
CA HIS A 120 9.36 18.59 -13.99
C HIS A 120 9.43 19.67 -12.91
N GLU A 121 8.26 20.16 -12.48
CA GLU A 121 8.17 21.03 -11.31
C GLU A 121 8.37 20.20 -10.03
N PRO A 122 9.21 20.69 -9.09
CA PRO A 122 9.46 19.95 -7.88
C PRO A 122 8.20 19.80 -7.04
N ASP A 123 7.94 18.59 -6.70
CA ASP A 123 6.96 18.11 -5.70
C ASP A 123 5.57 18.75 -5.72
N ARG A 124 4.74 18.27 -6.65
CA ARG A 124 3.31 18.66 -6.74
C ARG A 124 2.52 18.36 -5.46
N ARG A 125 3.05 17.53 -4.56
CA ARG A 125 2.39 17.20 -3.29
C ARG A 125 2.43 18.37 -2.31
N ASN A 126 3.34 19.29 -2.50
CA ASN A 126 3.47 20.50 -1.68
C ASN A 126 2.71 21.70 -2.24
N ILE A 127 1.96 21.52 -3.31
CA ILE A 127 1.14 22.57 -3.93
C ILE A 127 -0.31 22.41 -3.47
N ASN A 128 -0.53 22.54 -2.19
CA ASN A 128 -1.90 22.62 -1.65
C ASN A 128 -2.01 23.86 -0.78
#